data_768cad96bab482e2b594eae3786d379b
#
_entry.id   768cad96bab482e2b594eae3786d379b
#
_cell.length_a   1.000
_cell.length_b   1.000
_cell.length_c   1.000
_cell.angle_alpha   90.00
_cell.angle_beta   90.00
_cell.angle_gamma   90.00
#
_symmetry.space_group_name_H-M   'P 1'
#
loop_
_entity.id
_entity.type
_entity.pdbx_description
1 polymer ?
#
loop_
_entity_poly.entity_id
_entity_poly.type
_entity_poly.pdbx_seq_one_letter_code
_entity_poly.pdbx_strand_id
1 'polypeptide(L)'
;MKKIITILMLILSTLSFAAKKLYVGTNAEFKPYEYLENNKMVGFDIELMELLGKELGYEIKWQDMSFDGLLPALQMKKIDAVIAGMSATPER
;
A
#
# COMPACT_ATOMS: atom_id res chain seq x y z
N MET A 1 -40.71 10.62 9.55
CA MET A 1 -39.60 11.53 9.29
C MET A 1 -38.34 11.20 10.09
N LYS A 2 -38.44 10.90 11.41
CA LYS A 2 -37.26 10.56 12.22
C LYS A 2 -36.50 9.33 11.72
N LYS A 3 -37.20 8.30 11.20
CA LYS A 3 -36.58 7.08 10.68
C LYS A 3 -35.76 7.32 9.42
N ILE A 4 -36.17 8.24 8.55
CA ILE A 4 -35.45 8.57 7.30
C ILE A 4 -34.14 9.29 7.62
N ILE A 5 -34.14 10.20 8.59
CA ILE A 5 -32.94 10.92 9.02
C ILE A 5 -31.91 9.96 9.63
N THR A 6 -32.35 8.97 10.43
CA THR A 6 -31.46 7.97 11.04
C THR A 6 -30.79 7.09 9.98
N ILE A 7 -31.53 6.66 8.96
CA ILE A 7 -30.97 5.86 7.85
C ILE A 7 -29.94 6.66 7.07
N LEU A 8 -30.21 7.95 6.81
CA LEU A 8 -29.30 8.84 6.09
C LEU A 8 -27.96 9.01 6.84
N MET A 9 -28.01 9.17 8.16
CA MET A 9 -26.81 9.28 9.00
C MET A 9 -25.98 8.00 9.00
N LEU A 10 -26.60 6.83 8.99
CA LEU A 10 -25.93 5.53 8.91
C LEU A 10 -25.19 5.36 7.57
N ILE A 11 -25.80 5.79 6.46
CA ILE A 11 -25.19 5.74 5.14
C ILE A 11 -23.95 6.65 5.08
N LEU A 12 -24.03 7.86 5.62
CA LEU A 12 -22.90 8.79 5.67
C LEU A 12 -21.77 8.26 6.53
N SER A 13 -22.08 7.60 7.65
CA SER A 13 -21.07 6.98 8.53
C SER A 13 -20.30 5.87 7.82
N THR A 14 -20.98 5.02 7.03
CA THR A 14 -20.33 3.94 6.28
C THR A 14 -19.38 4.48 5.20
N LEU A 15 -19.74 5.56 4.52
CA LEU A 15 -18.91 6.17 3.49
C LEU A 15 -17.64 6.81 4.06
N SER A 16 -17.65 7.31 5.30
CA SER A 16 -16.49 7.95 5.92
C SER A 16 -15.39 6.97 6.34
N PHE A 17 -15.66 5.64 6.34
CA PHE A 17 -14.68 4.62 6.70
C PHE A 17 -14.02 3.94 5.49
N ALA A 18 -14.35 4.36 4.27
CA ALA A 18 -13.71 3.81 3.07
C ALA A 18 -12.25 4.27 3.00
N ALA A 19 -11.31 3.34 3.13
CA ALA A 19 -9.88 3.63 3.03
C ALA A 19 -9.51 3.93 1.57
N LYS A 20 -8.58 4.88 1.37
CA LYS A 20 -7.97 5.13 0.06
C LYS A 20 -6.96 4.03 -0.24
N LYS A 21 -6.87 3.64 -1.50
CA LYS A 21 -5.89 2.65 -1.94
C LYS A 21 -4.56 3.31 -2.24
N LEU A 22 -3.47 2.67 -1.78
CA LEU A 22 -2.11 3.09 -2.07
C LEU A 22 -1.38 1.92 -2.72
N TYR A 23 -0.93 2.10 -3.95
CA TYR A 23 -0.23 1.06 -4.70
C TYR A 23 1.26 1.17 -4.40
N VAL A 24 1.81 0.13 -3.76
CA VAL A 24 3.20 0.10 -3.32
C VAL A 24 3.96 -0.97 -4.08
N GLY A 25 4.99 -0.55 -4.81
CA GLY A 25 5.88 -1.46 -5.51
C GLY A 25 6.98 -1.98 -4.62
N THR A 26 7.33 -3.24 -4.79
CA THR A 26 8.44 -3.88 -4.10
C THR A 26 9.00 -5.00 -4.96
N ASN A 27 10.17 -5.48 -4.59
CA ASN A 27 10.76 -6.69 -5.16
C ASN A 27 10.86 -7.73 -4.05
N ALA A 28 9.96 -8.70 -4.02
CA ALA A 28 9.80 -9.65 -2.92
C ALA A 28 10.83 -10.80 -2.98
N GLU A 29 12.12 -10.45 -3.10
CA GLU A 29 13.25 -11.37 -3.15
C GLU A 29 14.36 -10.97 -2.16
N PHE A 30 14.03 -10.25 -1.11
CA PHE A 30 15.03 -9.70 -0.17
C PHE A 30 14.68 -10.03 1.28
N LYS A 31 14.97 -11.27 1.70
CA LYS A 31 14.78 -11.67 3.09
C LYS A 31 15.73 -10.91 4.02
N PRO A 32 15.30 -10.51 5.22
CA PRO A 32 13.98 -10.69 5.84
C PRO A 32 13.04 -9.49 5.60
N TYR A 33 13.36 -8.59 4.68
CA TYR A 33 12.65 -7.33 4.47
C TYR A 33 11.38 -7.49 3.66
N GLU A 34 11.48 -8.07 2.47
CA GLU A 34 10.34 -8.41 1.63
C GLU A 34 10.59 -9.72 0.90
N TYR A 35 9.65 -10.64 1.02
CA TYR A 35 9.74 -11.95 0.35
C TYR A 35 8.37 -12.62 0.28
N LEU A 36 8.28 -13.66 -0.53
CA LEU A 36 7.07 -14.47 -0.64
C LEU A 36 7.18 -15.71 0.23
N GLU A 37 6.14 -15.99 0.99
CA GLU A 37 5.97 -17.21 1.75
C GLU A 37 4.56 -17.72 1.52
N ASN A 38 4.45 -18.92 0.92
CA ASN A 38 3.16 -19.49 0.52
C ASN A 38 2.35 -18.53 -0.38
N ASN A 39 3.02 -17.92 -1.35
CA ASN A 39 2.46 -16.91 -2.27
C ASN A 39 1.93 -15.65 -1.60
N LYS A 40 2.29 -15.42 -0.35
CA LYS A 40 1.91 -14.22 0.39
C LYS A 40 3.14 -13.35 0.62
N MET A 41 2.99 -12.06 0.41
CA MET A 41 4.05 -11.11 0.74
C MET A 41 4.19 -10.94 2.23
N VAL A 42 5.41 -11.12 2.73
CA VAL A 42 5.75 -11.04 4.15
C VAL A 42 7.10 -10.37 4.32
N GLY A 43 7.43 -10.01 5.56
CA GLY A 43 8.71 -9.45 5.93
C GLY A 43 8.58 -8.12 6.66
N PHE A 44 9.72 -7.61 7.11
CA PHE A 44 9.78 -6.39 7.91
C PHE A 44 9.18 -5.18 7.17
N ASP A 45 9.60 -4.97 5.92
CA ASP A 45 9.13 -3.83 5.12
C ASP A 45 7.64 -3.94 4.81
N ILE A 46 7.16 -5.15 4.59
CA ILE A 46 5.73 -5.39 4.32
C ILE A 46 4.90 -5.01 5.54
N GLU A 47 5.30 -5.50 6.71
CA GLU A 47 4.59 -5.20 7.97
C GLU A 47 4.65 -3.72 8.31
N LEU A 48 5.81 -3.09 8.13
CA LEU A 48 5.99 -1.66 8.37
C LEU A 48 5.07 -0.83 7.49
N MET A 49 5.04 -1.13 6.20
CA MET A 49 4.22 -0.37 5.25
C MET A 49 2.73 -0.55 5.53
N GLU A 50 2.31 -1.75 5.90
CA GLU A 50 0.91 -2.00 6.25
C GLU A 50 0.49 -1.27 7.51
N LEU A 51 1.37 -1.20 8.51
CA LEU A 51 1.12 -0.40 9.73
C LEU A 51 1.00 1.08 9.40
N LEU A 52 1.91 1.60 8.59
CA LEU A 52 1.87 3.00 8.16
C LEU A 52 0.57 3.31 7.40
N GLY A 53 0.19 2.43 6.49
CA GLY A 53 -1.05 2.57 5.74
C GLY A 53 -2.26 2.62 6.65
N LYS A 54 -2.33 1.73 7.62
CA LYS A 54 -3.42 1.69 8.59
C LYS A 54 -3.51 2.99 9.40
N GLU A 55 -2.35 3.50 9.86
CA GLU A 55 -2.31 4.75 10.62
C GLU A 55 -2.72 5.96 9.79
N LEU A 56 -2.41 5.96 8.49
CA LEU A 56 -2.68 7.07 7.59
C LEU A 56 -4.02 6.95 6.84
N GLY A 57 -4.75 5.85 7.05
CA GLY A 57 -6.05 5.64 6.40
C GLY A 57 -5.96 5.10 4.98
N TYR A 58 -4.88 4.39 4.65
CA TYR A 58 -4.68 3.78 3.33
C TYR A 58 -4.79 2.27 3.40
N GLU A 59 -5.38 1.69 2.36
CA GLU A 59 -5.32 0.26 2.09
C GLU A 59 -4.15 0.01 1.14
N ILE A 60 -3.16 -0.78 1.58
CA ILE A 60 -1.95 -1.02 0.77
C ILE A 60 -2.23 -2.11 -0.26
N LYS A 61 -1.96 -1.78 -1.52
CA LYS A 61 -2.04 -2.71 -2.65
C LYS A 61 -0.63 -2.99 -3.15
N TRP A 62 -0.15 -4.19 -2.89
CA TRP A 62 1.21 -4.57 -3.24
C TRP A 62 1.35 -4.90 -4.72
N GLN A 63 2.46 -4.44 -5.31
CA GLN A 63 2.87 -4.76 -6.66
C GLN A 63 4.28 -5.33 -6.61
N ASP A 64 4.40 -6.66 -6.77
CA ASP A 64 5.70 -7.33 -6.84
C ASP A 64 6.23 -7.23 -8.26
N MET A 65 7.44 -6.70 -8.41
CA MET A 65 8.06 -6.53 -9.72
C MET A 65 9.58 -6.57 -9.58
N SER A 66 10.29 -6.64 -10.73
CA SER A 66 11.74 -6.59 -10.71
C SER A 66 12.23 -5.26 -10.12
N PHE A 67 13.37 -5.31 -9.42
CA PHE A 67 13.96 -4.12 -8.81
C PHE A 67 14.16 -2.99 -9.84
N ASP A 68 14.66 -3.33 -11.02
CA ASP A 68 14.91 -2.35 -12.08
C ASP A 68 13.63 -1.72 -12.64
N GLY A 69 12.49 -2.36 -12.45
CA GLY A 69 11.20 -1.84 -12.90
C GLY A 69 10.52 -0.89 -11.93
N LEU A 70 11.00 -0.80 -10.68
CA LEU A 70 10.32 -0.04 -9.62
C LEU A 70 10.31 1.48 -9.88
N LEU A 71 11.47 2.07 -10.14
CA LEU A 71 11.56 3.51 -10.39
C LEU A 71 10.84 3.94 -11.67
N PRO A 72 10.97 3.23 -12.81
CA PRO A 72 10.15 3.55 -13.98
C PRO A 72 8.65 3.49 -13.70
N ALA A 73 8.18 2.48 -12.95
CA ALA A 73 6.77 2.37 -12.59
C ALA A 73 6.30 3.55 -11.74
N LEU A 74 7.14 4.01 -10.82
CA LEU A 74 6.86 5.19 -9.99
C LEU A 74 6.78 6.46 -10.84
N GLN A 75 7.74 6.65 -11.74
CA GLN A 75 7.77 7.80 -12.66
C GLN A 75 6.56 7.84 -13.58
N MET A 76 6.09 6.67 -14.03
CA MET A 76 4.91 6.54 -14.89
C MET A 76 3.59 6.56 -14.10
N LYS A 77 3.66 6.72 -12.80
CA LYS A 77 2.49 6.75 -11.89
C LYS A 77 1.68 5.47 -11.91
N LYS A 78 2.32 4.33 -12.19
CA LYS A 78 1.69 3.01 -12.08
C LYS A 78 1.64 2.53 -10.64
N ILE A 79 2.56 3.03 -9.81
CA ILE A 79 2.58 2.82 -8.37
C ILE A 79 2.77 4.18 -7.69
N ASP A 80 2.37 4.25 -6.42
CA ASP A 80 2.41 5.49 -5.64
C ASP A 80 3.64 5.60 -4.77
N ALA A 81 4.23 4.48 -4.40
CA ALA A 81 5.40 4.42 -3.53
C ALA A 81 6.20 3.15 -3.78
N VAL A 82 7.44 3.14 -3.32
CA VAL A 82 8.34 1.99 -3.39
C VAL A 82 8.94 1.73 -2.02
N ILE A 83 8.94 0.46 -1.60
CA ILE A 83 9.70 -0.01 -0.46
C ILE A 83 10.37 -1.34 -0.86
N ALA A 84 11.69 -1.34 -1.00
CA ALA A 84 12.43 -2.47 -1.58
C ALA A 84 13.88 -2.52 -1.14
N GLY A 85 14.23 -1.98 0.03
CA GLY A 85 15.62 -1.91 0.45
C GLY A 85 16.48 -1.07 -0.50
N MET A 86 15.89 -0.07 -1.12
CA MET A 86 16.55 0.76 -2.14
C MET A 86 17.31 1.90 -1.51
N SER A 87 18.58 2.07 -1.90
CA SER A 87 19.41 3.17 -1.43
C SER A 87 19.12 4.46 -2.22
N ALA A 88 19.18 5.59 -1.53
CA ALA A 88 19.10 6.89 -2.21
C ALA A 88 20.44 7.17 -2.92
N THR A 89 20.40 7.35 -4.22
CA THR A 89 21.57 7.70 -5.02
C THR A 89 21.25 8.95 -5.85
N PRO A 90 22.28 9.65 -6.40
CA PRO A 90 22.01 10.82 -7.23
C PRO A 90 21.14 10.51 -8.46
N GLU A 91 21.16 9.28 -8.98
CA GLU A 91 20.37 8.85 -10.13
C GLU A 91 18.92 8.52 -9.78
N ARG A 92 18.61 8.38 -8.50
CA ARG A 92 17.27 7.97 -8.04
C ARG A 92 16.43 9.09 -7.44
#